data_55cc48d82508015ef1a91902c5176684
#
_entry.id   55cc48d82508015ef1a91902c5176684
#
_cell.length_a   1.000
_cell.length_b   1.000
_cell.length_c   1.000
_cell.angle_alpha   90.00
_cell.angle_beta   90.00
_cell.angle_gamma   90.00
#
_symmetry.space_group_name_H-M   'P 1'
#
loop_
_entity.id
_entity.type
_entity.pdbx_description
1 polymer ?
#
loop_
_entity_poly.entity_id
_entity_poly.type
_entity_poly.pdbx_seq_one_letter_code
_entity_poly.pdbx_strand_id
1 'polypeptide(L)'
;VIRVMKKLAQVHPNLDSTQRSLVVDAYTNLANEACAARKTLDGCSSALAALSAEPACSSEEQGAEKSAVAESEEQSLSRDGEEKQTREEAALSTLKTLGLGLVSATQLHEFTAFFEFCVNLYKQRVTDDLFALNEDVDRFVLGVLLPQAENHEATAAYQQLRGDVSRHTAALTKNAEIRRRMEERALRAYESALQSTEQDDELKVTPLHLGIVLNYGVLLKSINQGQQTNRAIELIAAAFRYSVENMYHVRNEEEYQRVLVILSLLRDNIEKWCAETGRTDVQALLGMDYRSLSSGQSLDAGSTASFA
;
A
#
# COMPACT_ATOMS: atom_id res chain seq x y z
N VAL A 1 -16.67 -13.69 -11.54
CA VAL A 1 -17.28 -13.31 -10.25
C VAL A 1 -18.00 -11.96 -10.40
N ILE A 2 -17.31 -10.82 -10.65
CA ILE A 2 -17.89 -9.45 -10.68
C ILE A 2 -19.11 -9.34 -11.61
N ARG A 3 -19.04 -9.88 -12.85
CA ARG A 3 -20.18 -9.84 -13.79
C ARG A 3 -21.43 -10.56 -13.23
N VAL A 4 -21.23 -11.68 -12.54
CA VAL A 4 -22.32 -12.43 -11.90
C VAL A 4 -22.88 -11.66 -10.73
N MET A 5 -22.03 -11.10 -9.88
CA MET A 5 -22.44 -10.32 -8.71
C MET A 5 -23.19 -9.04 -9.10
N LYS A 6 -22.77 -8.35 -10.18
CA LYS A 6 -23.53 -7.21 -10.72
C LYS A 6 -24.94 -7.58 -11.16
N LYS A 7 -25.09 -8.71 -11.85
CA LYS A 7 -26.41 -9.21 -12.23
C LYS A 7 -27.24 -9.61 -11.01
N LEU A 8 -26.62 -10.26 -10.03
CA LEU A 8 -27.28 -10.63 -8.78
C LEU A 8 -27.81 -9.37 -8.05
N ALA A 9 -26.99 -8.36 -7.86
CA ALA A 9 -27.38 -7.11 -7.21
C ALA A 9 -28.48 -6.34 -7.96
N GLN A 10 -28.57 -6.48 -9.27
CA GLN A 10 -29.65 -5.88 -10.07
C GLN A 10 -30.98 -6.61 -9.90
N VAL A 11 -30.95 -7.93 -9.67
CA VAL A 11 -32.16 -8.78 -9.54
C VAL A 11 -32.59 -8.90 -8.08
N HIS A 12 -31.63 -8.97 -7.17
CA HIS A 12 -31.85 -9.06 -5.73
C HIS A 12 -31.24 -7.84 -5.06
N PRO A 13 -32.01 -6.78 -4.82
CA PRO A 13 -31.51 -5.52 -4.29
C PRO A 13 -30.86 -5.66 -2.91
N ASN A 14 -31.32 -6.62 -2.11
CA ASN A 14 -30.85 -6.83 -0.73
C ASN A 14 -29.82 -7.95 -0.69
N LEU A 15 -28.55 -7.59 -0.88
CA LEU A 15 -27.44 -8.53 -0.69
C LEU A 15 -27.27 -8.82 0.81
N ASP A 16 -27.26 -10.11 1.17
CA ASP A 16 -26.88 -10.51 2.52
C ASP A 16 -25.40 -10.20 2.82
N SER A 17 -24.97 -10.36 4.08
CA SER A 17 -23.60 -10.03 4.51
C SER A 17 -22.55 -10.81 3.73
N THR A 18 -22.79 -12.08 3.44
CA THR A 18 -21.89 -12.96 2.69
C THR A 18 -21.77 -12.50 1.23
N GLN A 19 -22.88 -12.16 0.60
CA GLN A 19 -22.92 -11.66 -0.78
C GLN A 19 -22.24 -10.30 -0.90
N ARG A 20 -22.42 -9.41 0.09
CA ARG A 20 -21.71 -8.12 0.17
C ARG A 20 -20.21 -8.32 0.26
N SER A 21 -19.76 -9.21 1.17
CA SER A 21 -18.34 -9.54 1.31
C SER A 21 -17.75 -10.04 -0.01
N LEU A 22 -18.43 -10.95 -0.71
CA LEU A 22 -17.98 -11.44 -2.02
C LEU A 22 -17.83 -10.33 -3.07
N VAL A 23 -18.71 -9.34 -3.09
CA VAL A 23 -18.59 -8.18 -3.99
C VAL A 23 -17.35 -7.33 -3.63
N VAL A 24 -17.23 -6.98 -2.35
CA VAL A 24 -16.11 -6.18 -1.85
C VAL A 24 -14.79 -6.90 -2.10
N ASP A 25 -14.69 -8.18 -1.73
CA ASP A 25 -13.50 -8.99 -1.88
C ASP A 25 -13.08 -9.13 -3.35
N ALA A 26 -14.04 -9.33 -4.26
CA ALA A 26 -13.75 -9.48 -5.69
C ALA A 26 -13.12 -8.21 -6.28
N TYR A 27 -13.61 -7.03 -5.92
CA TYR A 27 -13.06 -5.76 -6.39
C TYR A 27 -11.74 -5.40 -5.69
N THR A 28 -11.66 -5.63 -4.39
CA THR A 28 -10.44 -5.40 -3.60
C THR A 28 -9.30 -6.28 -4.09
N ASN A 29 -9.56 -7.57 -4.38
CA ASN A 29 -8.55 -8.48 -4.92
C ASN A 29 -8.01 -7.99 -6.27
N LEU A 30 -8.87 -7.53 -7.20
CA LEU A 30 -8.41 -6.99 -8.47
C LEU A 30 -7.55 -5.73 -8.30
N ALA A 31 -7.91 -4.85 -7.38
CA ALA A 31 -7.11 -3.66 -7.08
C ALA A 31 -5.74 -4.04 -6.49
N ASN A 32 -5.72 -5.01 -5.56
CA ASN A 32 -4.50 -5.53 -4.96
C ASN A 32 -3.59 -6.23 -5.99
N GLU A 33 -4.17 -7.03 -6.90
CA GLU A 33 -3.42 -7.65 -8.01
C GLU A 33 -2.77 -6.60 -8.90
N ALA A 34 -3.48 -5.52 -9.25
CA ALA A 34 -2.92 -4.40 -10.02
C ALA A 34 -1.77 -3.71 -9.27
N CYS A 35 -1.93 -3.48 -7.96
CA CYS A 35 -0.88 -2.90 -7.12
C CYS A 35 0.35 -3.81 -7.03
N ALA A 36 0.16 -5.11 -6.85
CA ALA A 36 1.25 -6.09 -6.81
C ALA A 36 2.00 -6.16 -8.15
N ALA A 37 1.27 -6.23 -9.28
CA ALA A 37 1.87 -6.18 -10.60
C ALA A 37 2.69 -4.91 -10.81
N ARG A 38 2.19 -3.75 -10.36
CA ARG A 38 2.92 -2.48 -10.47
C ARG A 38 4.19 -2.47 -9.62
N LYS A 39 4.17 -2.97 -8.37
CA LYS A 39 5.36 -3.10 -7.52
C LYS A 39 6.44 -3.95 -8.19
N THR A 40 6.05 -5.09 -8.79
CA THR A 40 6.97 -5.96 -9.54
C THR A 40 7.60 -5.21 -10.71
N LEU A 41 6.81 -4.47 -11.49
CA LEU A 41 7.30 -3.68 -12.63
C LEU A 41 8.20 -2.51 -12.18
N ASP A 42 7.96 -1.91 -11.02
CA ASP A 42 8.84 -0.88 -10.44
C ASP A 42 10.18 -1.50 -10.01
N GLY A 43 10.18 -2.71 -9.44
CA GLY A 43 11.39 -3.48 -9.17
C GLY A 43 12.20 -3.78 -10.43
N CYS A 44 11.55 -4.19 -11.52
CA CYS A 44 12.20 -4.39 -12.83
C CYS A 44 12.84 -3.10 -13.36
N SER A 45 12.14 -1.95 -13.25
CA SER A 45 12.71 -0.67 -13.66
C SER A 45 13.93 -0.28 -12.85
N SER A 46 13.91 -0.51 -11.55
CA SER A 46 15.05 -0.20 -10.68
C SER A 46 16.26 -1.08 -10.99
N ALA A 47 16.02 -2.37 -11.28
CA ALA A 47 17.07 -3.28 -11.72
C ALA A 47 17.67 -2.86 -13.09
N LEU A 48 16.84 -2.46 -14.05
CA LEU A 48 17.29 -1.97 -15.35
C LEU A 48 18.10 -0.66 -15.23
N ALA A 49 17.66 0.27 -14.38
CA ALA A 49 18.38 1.51 -14.12
C ALA A 49 19.75 1.25 -13.49
N ALA A 50 19.86 0.27 -12.60
CA ALA A 50 21.14 -0.14 -12.02
C ALA A 50 22.12 -0.74 -13.05
N LEU A 51 21.57 -1.41 -14.09
CA LEU A 51 22.35 -1.96 -15.20
C LEU A 51 22.85 -0.91 -16.18
N SER A 52 22.09 0.19 -16.38
CA SER A 52 22.39 1.26 -17.32
C SER A 52 23.20 2.41 -16.73
N ALA A 53 23.37 2.46 -15.41
CA ALA A 53 24.18 3.48 -14.75
C ALA A 53 25.66 3.26 -15.08
N GLU A 54 26.22 4.08 -16.00
CA GLU A 54 27.67 4.20 -16.16
C GLU A 54 28.28 4.69 -14.86
N PRO A 55 29.50 4.21 -14.49
CA PRO A 55 30.23 4.80 -13.38
C PRO A 55 30.44 6.28 -13.70
N ALA A 56 29.95 7.15 -12.81
CA ALA A 56 30.18 8.58 -12.95
C ALA A 56 31.69 8.82 -13.02
N CYS A 57 32.18 9.10 -14.24
CA CYS A 57 33.53 9.59 -14.46
C CYS A 57 33.58 10.96 -13.81
N SER A 58 34.21 11.06 -12.65
CA SER A 58 34.49 12.33 -11.99
C SER A 58 35.46 13.12 -12.89
N SER A 59 34.89 13.98 -13.73
CA SER A 59 35.64 15.05 -14.37
C SER A 59 35.88 16.15 -13.36
N GLU A 60 36.93 16.04 -12.57
CA GLU A 60 37.56 17.19 -11.94
C GLU A 60 38.84 17.50 -12.70
N GLU A 61 38.77 18.48 -13.59
CA GLU A 61 39.92 19.19 -14.12
C GLU A 61 40.38 20.26 -13.16
N GLN A 62 41.71 20.27 -12.98
CA GLN A 62 42.63 21.39 -12.73
C GLN A 62 42.98 21.76 -11.30
N GLY A 63 44.27 21.56 -11.05
CA GLY A 63 45.07 22.46 -10.24
C GLY A 63 46.07 21.82 -9.28
N ALA A 64 47.26 21.53 -9.79
CA ALA A 64 48.57 21.55 -9.10
C ALA A 64 48.61 21.19 -7.62
N GLU A 65 49.20 20.04 -7.30
CA GLU A 65 50.47 19.96 -6.57
C GLU A 65 50.93 18.49 -6.49
N LYS A 66 52.15 18.27 -6.94
CA LYS A 66 52.83 16.98 -6.93
C LYS A 66 53.33 16.68 -5.53
N SER A 67 53.10 15.48 -5.11
CA SER A 67 53.92 14.60 -4.29
C SER A 67 53.14 13.96 -3.15
N ALA A 68 53.27 12.58 -3.14
CA ALA A 68 52.81 11.71 -2.09
C ALA A 68 51.35 11.25 -2.17
N VAL A 69 50.95 10.48 -3.21
CA VAL A 69 49.81 9.54 -3.17
C VAL A 69 49.93 8.49 -4.29
N ALA A 70 50.95 7.66 -4.26
CA ALA A 70 51.02 6.51 -5.18
C ALA A 70 50.38 5.22 -4.62
N GLU A 71 50.06 5.15 -3.32
CA GLU A 71 49.49 3.95 -2.69
C GLU A 71 47.96 3.99 -2.47
N SER A 72 47.32 5.18 -2.61
CA SER A 72 45.87 5.31 -2.45
C SER A 72 45.08 5.13 -3.76
N GLU A 73 45.70 5.35 -4.92
CA GLU A 73 45.05 5.22 -6.23
C GLU A 73 44.88 3.76 -6.66
N GLU A 74 45.79 2.84 -6.32
CA GLU A 74 45.62 1.41 -6.59
C GLU A 74 44.53 0.75 -5.75
N GLN A 75 44.25 1.24 -4.53
CA GLN A 75 43.17 0.71 -3.69
C GLN A 75 41.78 1.26 -4.06
N SER A 76 41.67 2.43 -4.68
CA SER A 76 40.39 2.95 -5.17
C SER A 76 39.98 2.28 -6.50
N LEU A 77 40.91 2.08 -7.41
CA LEU A 77 40.68 1.38 -8.68
C LEU A 77 40.30 -0.10 -8.51
N SER A 78 40.83 -0.78 -7.48
CA SER A 78 40.46 -2.16 -7.18
C SER A 78 39.04 -2.27 -6.59
N ARG A 79 38.61 -1.32 -5.73
CA ARG A 79 37.27 -1.31 -5.15
C ARG A 79 36.18 -1.02 -6.19
N ASP A 80 36.41 -0.05 -7.08
CA ASP A 80 35.45 0.27 -8.16
C ASP A 80 35.31 -0.90 -9.17
N GLY A 81 36.37 -1.66 -9.38
CA GLY A 81 36.35 -2.87 -10.21
C GLY A 81 35.55 -4.02 -9.56
N GLU A 82 35.70 -4.23 -8.27
CA GLU A 82 34.94 -5.27 -7.55
C GLU A 82 33.47 -4.92 -7.38
N GLU A 83 33.11 -3.66 -7.13
CA GLU A 83 31.72 -3.21 -7.09
C GLU A 83 31.03 -3.32 -8.45
N LYS A 84 31.74 -3.03 -9.55
CA LYS A 84 31.21 -3.17 -10.90
C LYS A 84 30.97 -4.64 -11.25
N GLN A 85 31.89 -5.52 -10.92
CA GLN A 85 31.78 -6.97 -11.15
C GLN A 85 30.62 -7.60 -10.36
N THR A 86 30.45 -7.21 -9.10
CA THR A 86 29.35 -7.68 -8.26
C THR A 86 27.98 -7.17 -8.75
N ARG A 87 27.90 -5.96 -9.32
CA ARG A 87 26.67 -5.42 -9.92
C ARG A 87 26.30 -6.15 -11.22
N GLU A 88 27.29 -6.42 -12.08
CA GLU A 88 27.05 -7.20 -13.31
C GLU A 88 26.62 -8.64 -13.02
N GLU A 89 27.19 -9.28 -12.00
CA GLU A 89 26.79 -10.63 -11.57
C GLU A 89 25.38 -10.66 -10.96
N ALA A 90 25.02 -9.67 -10.17
CA ALA A 90 23.67 -9.53 -9.61
C ALA A 90 22.62 -9.29 -10.72
N ALA A 91 22.99 -8.51 -11.72
CA ALA A 91 22.16 -8.21 -12.88
C ALA A 91 21.94 -9.45 -13.78
N LEU A 92 23.01 -10.20 -14.05
CA LEU A 92 22.97 -11.47 -14.79
C LEU A 92 22.14 -12.53 -14.04
N SER A 93 22.23 -12.55 -12.71
CA SER A 93 21.40 -13.40 -11.85
C SER A 93 19.92 -13.06 -11.97
N THR A 94 19.59 -11.76 -11.98
CA THR A 94 18.20 -11.27 -12.12
C THR A 94 17.66 -11.61 -13.52
N LEU A 95 18.45 -11.44 -14.57
CA LEU A 95 18.07 -11.79 -15.94
C LEU A 95 17.87 -13.31 -16.12
N LYS A 96 18.71 -14.14 -15.47
CA LYS A 96 18.51 -15.60 -15.41
C LYS A 96 17.20 -15.97 -14.73
N THR A 97 16.86 -15.29 -13.64
CA THR A 97 15.61 -15.51 -12.90
C THR A 97 14.38 -15.15 -13.73
N LEU A 98 14.52 -14.16 -14.61
CA LEU A 98 13.48 -13.75 -15.58
C LEU A 98 13.42 -14.64 -16.83
N GLY A 99 14.21 -15.73 -16.90
CA GLY A 99 14.22 -16.64 -18.05
C GLY A 99 14.91 -16.10 -19.29
N LEU A 100 15.60 -14.96 -19.20
CA LEU A 100 16.38 -14.38 -20.26
C LEU A 100 17.76 -15.02 -20.24
N GLY A 101 18.04 -15.93 -21.17
CA GLY A 101 19.33 -16.62 -21.32
C GLY A 101 20.55 -15.68 -21.44
N LEU A 102 21.74 -16.23 -21.45
CA LEU A 102 23.01 -15.52 -21.53
C LEU A 102 23.04 -14.49 -22.68
N VAL A 103 22.83 -13.24 -22.31
CA VAL A 103 23.00 -12.09 -23.21
C VAL A 103 24.43 -11.57 -23.00
N SER A 104 25.22 -11.39 -24.05
CA SER A 104 26.56 -10.80 -23.93
C SER A 104 26.45 -9.35 -23.43
N ALA A 105 27.47 -8.86 -22.73
CA ALA A 105 27.49 -7.49 -22.20
C ALA A 105 27.28 -6.41 -23.29
N THR A 106 27.69 -6.69 -24.52
CA THR A 106 27.47 -5.81 -25.69
C THR A 106 26.03 -5.76 -26.19
N GLN A 107 25.24 -6.83 -25.97
CA GLN A 107 23.82 -6.88 -26.32
C GLN A 107 22.94 -6.32 -25.20
N LEU A 108 23.49 -6.20 -23.98
CA LEU A 108 22.77 -5.77 -22.80
C LEU A 108 22.23 -4.34 -22.97
N HIS A 109 23.00 -3.44 -23.56
CA HIS A 109 22.61 -2.03 -23.73
C HIS A 109 21.45 -1.86 -24.74
N GLU A 110 21.45 -2.59 -25.82
CA GLU A 110 20.34 -2.57 -26.81
C GLU A 110 19.07 -3.20 -26.22
N PHE A 111 19.25 -4.24 -25.40
CA PHE A 111 18.15 -4.93 -24.74
C PHE A 111 17.53 -4.10 -23.59
N THR A 112 18.32 -3.32 -22.84
CA THR A 112 17.81 -2.51 -21.71
C THR A 112 16.81 -1.46 -22.17
N ALA A 113 17.07 -0.75 -23.25
CA ALA A 113 16.15 0.27 -23.78
C ALA A 113 14.81 -0.34 -24.22
N PHE A 114 14.85 -1.49 -24.91
CA PHE A 114 13.63 -2.20 -25.31
C PHE A 114 12.85 -2.74 -24.10
N PHE A 115 13.56 -3.31 -23.12
CA PHE A 115 12.95 -3.82 -21.90
C PHE A 115 12.31 -2.70 -21.08
N GLU A 116 12.98 -1.57 -20.95
CA GLU A 116 12.46 -0.38 -20.26
C GLU A 116 11.18 0.13 -20.95
N PHE A 117 11.17 0.17 -22.26
CA PHE A 117 9.97 0.51 -23.04
C PHE A 117 8.82 -0.46 -22.74
N CYS A 118 9.07 -1.78 -22.76
CA CYS A 118 8.07 -2.80 -22.46
C CYS A 118 7.53 -2.67 -21.02
N VAL A 119 8.42 -2.49 -20.05
CA VAL A 119 8.05 -2.30 -18.65
C VAL A 119 7.18 -1.04 -18.46
N ASN A 120 7.55 0.06 -19.10
CA ASN A 120 6.78 1.31 -19.04
C ASN A 120 5.40 1.17 -19.71
N LEU A 121 5.31 0.46 -20.83
CA LEU A 121 4.04 0.16 -21.49
C LEU A 121 3.12 -0.68 -20.57
N TYR A 122 3.68 -1.69 -19.92
CA TYR A 122 2.93 -2.52 -18.98
C TYR A 122 2.49 -1.73 -17.73
N LYS A 123 3.34 -0.87 -17.19
CA LYS A 123 3.00 0.05 -16.10
C LYS A 123 1.82 0.95 -16.46
N GLN A 124 1.83 1.49 -17.68
CA GLN A 124 0.72 2.30 -18.17
C GLN A 124 -0.56 1.46 -18.24
N ARG A 125 -0.48 0.26 -18.83
CA ARG A 125 -1.62 -0.65 -18.94
C ARG A 125 -2.24 -0.99 -17.59
N VAL A 126 -1.43 -1.35 -16.59
CA VAL A 126 -1.91 -1.64 -15.22
C VAL A 126 -2.61 -0.42 -14.60
N THR A 127 -2.07 0.77 -14.84
CA THR A 127 -2.67 2.02 -14.33
C THR A 127 -4.02 2.30 -15.01
N ASP A 128 -4.13 2.10 -16.33
CA ASP A 128 -5.36 2.31 -17.08
C ASP A 128 -6.44 1.30 -16.69
N ASP A 129 -6.07 0.03 -16.50
CA ASP A 129 -6.98 -1.02 -16.06
C ASP A 129 -7.50 -0.73 -14.63
N LEU A 130 -6.65 -0.23 -13.72
CA LEU A 130 -7.06 0.16 -12.37
C LEU A 130 -7.97 1.41 -12.41
N PHE A 131 -7.68 2.37 -13.28
CA PHE A 131 -8.56 3.52 -13.47
C PHE A 131 -9.94 3.11 -13.99
N ALA A 132 -10.00 2.22 -14.97
CA ALA A 132 -11.25 1.66 -15.47
C ALA A 132 -12.02 0.90 -14.39
N LEU A 133 -11.33 0.14 -13.54
CA LEU A 133 -11.89 -0.54 -12.38
C LEU A 133 -12.49 0.47 -11.38
N ASN A 134 -11.78 1.55 -11.10
CA ASN A 134 -12.25 2.61 -10.20
C ASN A 134 -13.57 3.24 -10.69
N GLU A 135 -13.64 3.61 -11.98
CA GLU A 135 -14.86 4.17 -12.57
C GLU A 135 -16.02 3.16 -12.60
N ASP A 136 -15.71 1.88 -12.73
CA ASP A 136 -16.69 0.81 -12.68
C ASP A 136 -17.26 0.61 -11.26
N VAL A 137 -16.38 0.59 -10.25
CA VAL A 137 -16.75 0.54 -8.84
C VAL A 137 -17.63 1.75 -8.46
N ASP A 138 -17.19 2.95 -8.82
CA ASP A 138 -17.91 4.17 -8.48
C ASP A 138 -19.34 4.17 -9.04
N ARG A 139 -19.50 3.81 -10.32
CA ARG A 139 -20.80 3.66 -10.97
C ARG A 139 -21.67 2.60 -10.32
N PHE A 140 -21.09 1.45 -10.01
CA PHE A 140 -21.83 0.33 -9.44
C PHE A 140 -22.25 0.60 -8.00
N VAL A 141 -21.35 1.13 -7.19
CA VAL A 141 -21.62 1.45 -5.79
C VAL A 141 -22.65 2.56 -5.67
N LEU A 142 -22.46 3.68 -6.38
CA LEU A 142 -23.38 4.82 -6.30
C LEU A 142 -24.74 4.55 -6.97
N GLY A 143 -24.74 3.84 -8.08
CA GLY A 143 -25.95 3.62 -8.87
C GLY A 143 -26.78 2.42 -8.43
N VAL A 144 -26.17 1.45 -7.77
CA VAL A 144 -26.85 0.17 -7.43
C VAL A 144 -26.75 -0.15 -5.94
N LEU A 145 -25.54 -0.21 -5.37
CA LEU A 145 -25.38 -0.79 -4.03
C LEU A 145 -25.78 0.16 -2.90
N LEU A 146 -25.37 1.42 -2.94
CA LEU A 146 -25.70 2.40 -1.89
C LEU A 146 -27.20 2.72 -1.81
N PRO A 147 -27.94 2.89 -2.93
CA PRO A 147 -29.39 3.11 -2.86
C PRO A 147 -30.17 1.94 -2.24
N GLN A 148 -29.55 0.75 -2.19
CA GLN A 148 -30.14 -0.48 -1.68
C GLN A 148 -29.56 -0.90 -0.31
N ALA A 149 -28.67 -0.10 0.25
CA ALA A 149 -28.05 -0.40 1.55
C ALA A 149 -29.09 -0.26 2.66
N GLU A 150 -29.38 -1.34 3.38
CA GLU A 150 -30.42 -1.39 4.42
C GLU A 150 -29.91 -0.96 5.80
N ASN A 151 -28.59 -0.96 6.01
CA ASN A 151 -28.01 -0.67 7.30
C ASN A 151 -26.67 0.07 7.18
N HIS A 152 -26.21 0.60 8.31
CA HIS A 152 -24.96 1.34 8.40
C HIS A 152 -23.73 0.52 8.03
N GLU A 153 -23.71 -0.77 8.36
CA GLU A 153 -22.63 -1.69 8.02
C GLU A 153 -22.49 -1.85 6.51
N ALA A 154 -23.60 -2.07 5.77
CA ALA A 154 -23.59 -2.18 4.32
C ALA A 154 -23.13 -0.88 3.67
N THR A 155 -23.64 0.27 4.14
CA THR A 155 -23.23 1.58 3.65
C THR A 155 -21.73 1.79 3.85
N ALA A 156 -21.21 1.49 5.03
CA ALA A 156 -19.80 1.63 5.35
C ALA A 156 -18.92 0.73 4.48
N ALA A 157 -19.30 -0.54 4.29
CA ALA A 157 -18.54 -1.48 3.45
C ALA A 157 -18.46 -1.02 1.99
N TYR A 158 -19.56 -0.50 1.43
CA TYR A 158 -19.58 0.01 0.05
C TYR A 158 -18.76 1.30 -0.10
N GLN A 159 -18.82 2.19 0.88
CA GLN A 159 -18.00 3.39 0.87
C GLN A 159 -16.52 3.07 1.09
N GLN A 160 -16.18 2.10 1.95
CA GLN A 160 -14.81 1.62 2.08
C GLN A 160 -14.27 1.12 0.75
N LEU A 161 -15.01 0.26 0.03
CA LEU A 161 -14.60 -0.23 -1.29
C LEU A 161 -14.26 0.92 -2.25
N ARG A 162 -15.10 1.96 -2.31
CA ARG A 162 -14.83 3.15 -3.11
C ARG A 162 -13.55 3.88 -2.69
N GLY A 163 -13.36 4.01 -1.38
CA GLY A 163 -12.17 4.60 -0.78
C GLY A 163 -10.90 3.82 -1.17
N ASP A 164 -10.91 2.51 -0.99
CA ASP A 164 -9.77 1.63 -1.23
C ASP A 164 -9.34 1.66 -2.70
N VAL A 165 -10.26 1.47 -3.65
CA VAL A 165 -9.92 1.49 -5.08
C VAL A 165 -9.45 2.87 -5.53
N SER A 166 -10.04 3.96 -5.01
CA SER A 166 -9.60 5.32 -5.32
C SER A 166 -8.20 5.60 -4.74
N ARG A 167 -7.91 5.18 -3.52
CA ARG A 167 -6.59 5.29 -2.88
C ARG A 167 -5.52 4.54 -3.67
N HIS A 168 -5.81 3.31 -4.10
CA HIS A 168 -4.89 2.52 -4.94
C HIS A 168 -4.64 3.21 -6.29
N THR A 169 -5.67 3.75 -6.91
CA THR A 169 -5.54 4.48 -8.19
C THR A 169 -4.67 5.74 -8.01
N ALA A 170 -4.88 6.49 -6.91
CA ALA A 170 -4.07 7.66 -6.59
C ALA A 170 -2.59 7.30 -6.41
N ALA A 171 -2.30 6.21 -5.70
CA ALA A 171 -0.94 5.76 -5.43
C ALA A 171 -0.16 5.36 -6.70
N LEU A 172 -0.84 4.85 -7.72
CA LEU A 172 -0.19 4.34 -8.94
C LEU A 172 -0.13 5.36 -10.09
N THR A 173 -0.96 6.40 -10.08
CA THR A 173 -0.96 7.39 -11.17
C THR A 173 0.20 8.38 -11.04
N LYS A 174 0.86 8.66 -12.17
CA LYS A 174 1.87 9.73 -12.28
C LYS A 174 1.26 11.10 -12.55
N ASN A 175 0.02 11.15 -13.05
CA ASN A 175 -0.67 12.40 -13.34
C ASN A 175 -1.15 13.06 -12.04
N ALA A 176 -0.61 14.23 -11.71
CA ALA A 176 -0.89 14.94 -10.47
C ALA A 176 -2.38 15.34 -10.31
N GLU A 177 -3.05 15.73 -11.39
CA GLU A 177 -4.46 16.11 -11.37
C GLU A 177 -5.37 14.90 -11.13
N ILE A 178 -5.07 13.77 -11.79
CA ILE A 178 -5.79 12.51 -11.57
C ILE A 178 -5.55 12.04 -10.13
N ARG A 179 -4.30 12.10 -9.64
CA ARG A 179 -3.97 11.73 -8.26
C ARG A 179 -4.79 12.53 -7.27
N ARG A 180 -4.76 13.86 -7.35
CA ARG A 180 -5.53 14.73 -6.47
C ARG A 180 -7.03 14.40 -6.48
N ARG A 181 -7.61 14.20 -7.66
CA ARG A 181 -9.02 13.83 -7.81
C ARG A 181 -9.34 12.49 -7.15
N MET A 182 -8.45 11.49 -7.26
CA MET A 182 -8.64 10.18 -6.63
C MET A 182 -8.46 10.26 -5.11
N GLU A 183 -7.50 11.02 -4.62
CA GLU A 183 -7.32 11.31 -3.20
C GLU A 183 -8.55 11.97 -2.59
N GLU A 184 -9.10 13.00 -3.22
CA GLU A 184 -10.33 13.65 -2.78
C GLU A 184 -11.55 12.71 -2.78
N ARG A 185 -11.63 11.81 -3.78
CA ARG A 185 -12.68 10.79 -3.84
C ARG A 185 -12.53 9.79 -2.69
N ALA A 186 -11.32 9.33 -2.43
CA ALA A 186 -11.02 8.41 -1.34
C ALA A 186 -11.30 9.03 0.03
N LEU A 187 -10.90 10.29 0.25
CA LEU A 187 -11.21 11.03 1.49
C LEU A 187 -12.70 11.06 1.76
N ARG A 188 -13.50 11.53 0.79
CA ARG A 188 -14.97 11.61 0.94
C ARG A 188 -15.60 10.23 1.19
N ALA A 189 -15.09 9.19 0.54
CA ALA A 189 -15.61 7.84 0.71
C ALA A 189 -15.32 7.30 2.11
N TYR A 190 -14.09 7.44 2.61
CA TYR A 190 -13.75 7.01 3.97
C TYR A 190 -14.46 7.84 5.05
N GLU A 191 -14.60 9.16 4.87
CA GLU A 191 -15.37 10.01 5.79
C GLU A 191 -16.82 9.55 5.89
N SER A 192 -17.46 9.26 4.74
CA SER A 192 -18.82 8.70 4.72
C SER A 192 -18.92 7.32 5.35
N ALA A 193 -17.90 6.46 5.15
CA ALA A 193 -17.84 5.14 5.76
C ALA A 193 -17.72 5.23 7.29
N LEU A 194 -16.83 6.09 7.80
CA LEU A 194 -16.67 6.33 9.23
C LEU A 194 -17.95 6.88 9.85
N GLN A 195 -18.57 7.89 9.21
CA GLN A 195 -19.82 8.44 9.69
C GLN A 195 -20.92 7.39 9.83
N SER A 196 -20.95 6.39 8.91
CA SER A 196 -21.91 5.30 8.98
C SER A 196 -21.63 4.35 10.15
N THR A 197 -20.36 4.00 10.40
CA THR A 197 -20.01 3.08 11.50
C THR A 197 -20.06 3.76 12.88
N GLU A 198 -19.90 5.07 12.94
CA GLU A 198 -20.00 5.84 14.19
C GLU A 198 -21.42 5.97 14.74
N GLN A 199 -22.44 5.65 13.93
CA GLN A 199 -23.86 5.63 14.35
C GLN A 199 -24.19 4.45 15.28
N ASP A 200 -23.33 3.44 15.35
CA ASP A 200 -23.56 2.21 16.08
C ASP A 200 -22.29 1.80 16.86
N ASP A 201 -22.38 1.77 18.18
CA ASP A 201 -21.24 1.45 19.05
C ASP A 201 -20.72 0.02 18.84
N GLU A 202 -21.58 -0.92 18.47
CA GLU A 202 -21.16 -2.28 18.13
C GLU A 202 -20.32 -2.33 16.86
N LEU A 203 -20.58 -1.45 15.90
CA LEU A 203 -19.80 -1.38 14.66
C LEU A 203 -18.39 -0.83 14.88
N LYS A 204 -18.18 0.02 15.90
CA LYS A 204 -16.88 0.66 16.19
C LYS A 204 -15.77 -0.34 16.57
N VAL A 205 -16.12 -1.53 17.05
CA VAL A 205 -15.16 -2.58 17.39
C VAL A 205 -15.04 -3.67 16.32
N THR A 206 -15.70 -3.49 15.19
CA THR A 206 -15.66 -4.46 14.09
C THR A 206 -14.41 -4.34 13.23
N PRO A 207 -13.98 -5.43 12.57
CA PRO A 207 -12.92 -5.37 11.57
C PRO A 207 -13.20 -4.36 10.45
N LEU A 208 -14.48 -4.16 10.10
CA LEU A 208 -14.89 -3.19 9.08
C LEU A 208 -14.49 -1.75 9.50
N HIS A 209 -14.91 -1.31 10.68
CA HIS A 209 -14.59 0.03 11.16
C HIS A 209 -13.09 0.25 11.30
N LEU A 210 -12.39 -0.71 11.92
CA LEU A 210 -10.94 -0.62 12.14
C LEU A 210 -10.17 -0.63 10.81
N GLY A 211 -10.62 -1.40 9.82
CA GLY A 211 -10.05 -1.40 8.48
C GLY A 211 -10.24 -0.06 7.77
N ILE A 212 -11.42 0.57 7.91
CA ILE A 212 -11.68 1.92 7.37
C ILE A 212 -10.73 2.93 8.03
N VAL A 213 -10.64 2.92 9.38
CA VAL A 213 -9.76 3.81 10.15
C VAL A 213 -8.29 3.66 9.71
N LEU A 214 -7.81 2.41 9.57
CA LEU A 214 -6.45 2.12 9.13
C LEU A 214 -6.18 2.71 7.74
N ASN A 215 -7.04 2.40 6.76
CA ASN A 215 -6.86 2.82 5.37
C ASN A 215 -7.02 4.34 5.21
N TYR A 216 -7.93 4.95 5.96
CA TYR A 216 -8.08 6.41 5.98
C TYR A 216 -6.86 7.09 6.62
N GLY A 217 -6.33 6.55 7.72
CA GLY A 217 -5.10 7.04 8.33
C GLY A 217 -3.91 6.98 7.39
N VAL A 218 -3.74 5.87 6.67
CA VAL A 218 -2.70 5.71 5.63
C VAL A 218 -2.86 6.75 4.52
N LEU A 219 -4.09 7.00 4.05
CA LEU A 219 -4.37 8.03 3.04
C LEU A 219 -4.02 9.42 3.55
N LEU A 220 -4.48 9.81 4.75
CA LEU A 220 -4.18 11.11 5.36
C LEU A 220 -2.67 11.35 5.45
N LYS A 221 -1.90 10.35 5.88
CA LYS A 221 -0.45 10.45 5.93
C LYS A 221 0.18 10.65 4.54
N SER A 222 -0.36 10.00 3.49
CA SER A 222 0.21 10.06 2.15
C SER A 222 0.01 11.41 1.45
N ILE A 223 -1.09 12.12 1.74
CA ILE A 223 -1.47 13.34 1.02
C ILE A 223 -0.64 14.56 1.45
N ASN A 224 -0.30 14.70 2.73
CA ASN A 224 0.36 15.91 3.21
C ASN A 224 1.24 15.58 4.43
N GLN A 225 2.52 15.36 4.22
CA GLN A 225 3.48 14.75 5.16
C GLN A 225 3.70 15.50 6.49
N GLY A 226 3.06 16.62 6.75
CA GLY A 226 3.24 17.37 8.00
C GLY A 226 1.98 17.40 8.87
N GLN A 227 0.99 18.20 8.47
CA GLN A 227 -0.21 18.44 9.28
C GLN A 227 -1.16 17.24 9.34
N GLN A 228 -1.31 16.52 8.22
CA GLN A 228 -2.21 15.38 8.13
C GLN A 228 -1.69 14.13 8.86
N THR A 229 -0.37 14.00 9.05
CA THR A 229 0.21 12.88 9.80
C THR A 229 -0.24 12.91 11.27
N ASN A 230 -0.26 14.08 11.92
CA ASN A 230 -0.76 14.17 13.29
C ASN A 230 -2.25 13.81 13.38
N ARG A 231 -3.07 14.29 12.43
CA ARG A 231 -4.49 13.92 12.35
C ARG A 231 -4.67 12.41 12.14
N ALA A 232 -3.84 11.79 11.30
CA ALA A 232 -3.84 10.36 11.10
C ALA A 232 -3.50 9.59 12.38
N ILE A 233 -2.46 10.02 13.12
CA ILE A 233 -2.07 9.42 14.41
C ILE A 233 -3.22 9.50 15.42
N GLU A 234 -3.83 10.67 15.60
CA GLU A 234 -4.94 10.85 16.53
C GLU A 234 -6.15 9.99 16.17
N LEU A 235 -6.49 9.91 14.88
CA LEU A 235 -7.60 9.10 14.40
C LEU A 235 -7.40 7.62 14.75
N ILE A 236 -6.25 7.04 14.37
CA ILE A 236 -5.98 5.62 14.61
C ILE A 236 -5.78 5.31 16.08
N ALA A 237 -5.21 6.23 16.87
CA ALA A 237 -5.04 6.07 18.30
C ALA A 237 -6.39 6.10 19.06
N ALA A 238 -7.31 6.97 18.65
CA ALA A 238 -8.67 7.01 19.23
C ALA A 238 -9.41 5.70 18.99
N ALA A 239 -9.39 5.18 17.74
CA ALA A 239 -10.04 3.91 17.43
C ALA A 239 -9.37 2.72 18.13
N PHE A 240 -8.04 2.73 18.22
CA PHE A 240 -7.29 1.71 18.95
C PHE A 240 -7.72 1.64 20.42
N ARG A 241 -7.68 2.76 21.15
CA ARG A 241 -8.09 2.81 22.56
C ARG A 241 -9.53 2.38 22.76
N TYR A 242 -10.44 2.95 21.95
CA TYR A 242 -11.86 2.60 22.03
C TYR A 242 -12.08 1.09 21.88
N SER A 243 -11.41 0.48 20.89
CA SER A 243 -11.58 -0.95 20.65
C SER A 243 -10.97 -1.80 21.76
N VAL A 244 -9.80 -1.45 22.30
CA VAL A 244 -9.20 -2.18 23.44
C VAL A 244 -10.11 -2.15 24.65
N GLU A 245 -10.72 -1.00 24.95
CA GLU A 245 -11.65 -0.83 26.07
C GLU A 245 -12.97 -1.57 25.88
N ASN A 246 -13.40 -1.78 24.65
CA ASN A 246 -14.71 -2.32 24.30
C ASN A 246 -14.66 -3.69 23.59
N MET A 247 -13.56 -4.44 23.74
CA MET A 247 -13.38 -5.77 23.11
C MET A 247 -14.49 -6.78 23.44
N TYR A 248 -15.21 -6.58 24.56
CA TYR A 248 -16.32 -7.43 24.96
C TYR A 248 -17.55 -7.34 24.03
N HIS A 249 -17.62 -6.36 23.14
CA HIS A 249 -18.67 -6.25 22.11
C HIS A 249 -18.39 -7.09 20.85
N VAL A 250 -17.20 -7.67 20.73
CA VAL A 250 -16.85 -8.50 19.56
C VAL A 250 -17.69 -9.76 19.55
N ARG A 251 -18.38 -10.04 18.44
CA ARG A 251 -19.49 -11.00 18.35
C ARG A 251 -19.06 -12.46 18.47
N ASN A 252 -17.89 -12.81 17.97
CA ASN A 252 -17.39 -14.19 17.92
C ASN A 252 -15.87 -14.27 17.84
N GLU A 253 -15.33 -15.47 18.03
CA GLU A 253 -13.87 -15.71 18.05
C GLU A 253 -13.19 -15.36 16.73
N GLU A 254 -13.80 -15.65 15.59
CA GLU A 254 -13.20 -15.34 14.29
C GLU A 254 -13.09 -13.83 14.08
N GLU A 255 -14.11 -13.08 14.46
CA GLU A 255 -14.09 -11.62 14.41
C GLU A 255 -13.06 -11.05 15.41
N TYR A 256 -12.98 -11.64 16.60
CA TYR A 256 -11.99 -11.27 17.63
C TYR A 256 -10.57 -11.40 17.11
N GLN A 257 -10.22 -12.52 16.46
CA GLN A 257 -8.90 -12.71 15.88
C GLN A 257 -8.59 -11.69 14.76
N ARG A 258 -9.56 -11.36 13.91
CA ARG A 258 -9.42 -10.33 12.88
C ARG A 258 -9.21 -8.94 13.50
N VAL A 259 -9.94 -8.60 14.56
CA VAL A 259 -9.76 -7.34 15.29
C VAL A 259 -8.36 -7.25 15.88
N LEU A 260 -7.85 -8.31 16.51
CA LEU A 260 -6.48 -8.32 17.07
C LEU A 260 -5.41 -8.05 16.02
N VAL A 261 -5.55 -8.64 14.82
CA VAL A 261 -4.63 -8.39 13.71
C VAL A 261 -4.64 -6.91 13.31
N ILE A 262 -5.82 -6.31 13.16
CA ILE A 262 -5.93 -4.90 12.76
C ILE A 262 -5.40 -3.98 13.88
N LEU A 263 -5.70 -4.28 15.15
CA LEU A 263 -5.16 -3.52 16.29
C LEU A 263 -3.62 -3.55 16.32
N SER A 264 -3.00 -4.69 16.00
CA SER A 264 -1.55 -4.76 15.83
C SER A 264 -1.05 -3.81 14.74
N LEU A 265 -1.71 -3.77 13.58
CA LEU A 265 -1.36 -2.86 12.49
C LEU A 265 -1.56 -1.38 12.85
N LEU A 266 -2.62 -1.04 13.59
CA LEU A 266 -2.84 0.32 14.08
C LEU A 266 -1.73 0.74 15.03
N ARG A 267 -1.37 -0.10 16.01
CA ARG A 267 -0.27 0.13 16.95
C ARG A 267 1.04 0.37 16.20
N ASP A 268 1.42 -0.53 15.29
CA ASP A 268 2.67 -0.46 14.55
C ASP A 268 2.76 0.84 13.72
N ASN A 269 1.63 1.29 13.15
CA ASN A 269 1.56 2.57 12.46
C ASN A 269 1.69 3.76 13.41
N ILE A 270 1.05 3.73 14.60
CA ILE A 270 1.19 4.78 15.61
C ILE A 270 2.66 4.92 16.03
N GLU A 271 3.31 3.81 16.41
CA GLU A 271 4.71 3.79 16.83
C GLU A 271 5.63 4.34 15.72
N LYS A 272 5.48 3.85 14.50
CA LYS A 272 6.26 4.28 13.34
C LYS A 272 6.06 5.77 13.03
N TRP A 273 4.82 6.23 12.96
CA TRP A 273 4.54 7.62 12.57
C TRP A 273 4.89 8.61 13.68
N CYS A 274 4.78 8.22 14.95
CA CYS A 274 5.29 9.01 16.07
C CYS A 274 6.81 9.15 16.00
N ALA A 275 7.54 8.08 15.72
CA ALA A 275 8.99 8.13 15.53
C ALA A 275 9.38 9.05 14.36
N GLU A 276 8.68 8.99 13.22
CA GLU A 276 8.91 9.84 12.06
C GLU A 276 8.62 11.33 12.33
N THR A 277 7.66 11.64 13.21
CA THR A 277 7.26 13.03 13.55
C THR A 277 7.93 13.56 14.81
N GLY A 278 8.75 12.74 15.49
CA GLY A 278 9.40 13.11 16.75
C GLY A 278 8.45 13.20 17.95
N ARG A 279 7.25 12.60 17.88
CA ARG A 279 6.30 12.53 19.00
C ARG A 279 6.78 11.52 20.04
N THR A 280 6.69 11.89 21.32
CA THR A 280 7.13 11.07 22.46
C THR A 280 5.96 10.53 23.29
N ASP A 281 4.74 10.91 22.95
CA ASP A 281 3.50 10.58 23.70
C ASP A 281 2.85 9.23 23.28
N VAL A 282 3.62 8.34 22.65
CA VAL A 282 3.15 7.04 22.11
C VAL A 282 2.40 6.23 23.16
N GLN A 283 2.90 6.15 24.41
CA GLN A 283 2.27 5.39 25.46
C GLN A 283 0.90 5.98 25.89
N ALA A 284 0.79 7.31 25.87
CA ALA A 284 -0.49 7.98 26.15
C ALA A 284 -1.49 7.76 25.01
N LEU A 285 -1.01 7.72 23.77
CA LEU A 285 -1.82 7.44 22.59
C LEU A 285 -2.37 6.00 22.58
N LEU A 286 -1.58 5.03 23.01
CA LEU A 286 -1.97 3.62 23.06
C LEU A 286 -2.77 3.23 24.33
N GLY A 287 -2.78 4.08 25.37
CA GLY A 287 -3.33 3.74 26.68
C GLY A 287 -2.36 2.90 27.53
N MET A 288 -2.33 3.10 28.84
CA MET A 288 -1.32 2.46 29.70
C MET A 288 -1.48 0.94 29.89
N ASP A 289 -2.63 0.36 29.57
CA ASP A 289 -2.95 -1.05 29.88
C ASP A 289 -2.71 -2.06 28.73
N TYR A 290 -2.25 -1.61 27.58
CA TYR A 290 -2.06 -2.54 26.45
C TYR A 290 -0.96 -3.58 26.67
N ARG A 291 -0.07 -3.40 27.65
CA ARG A 291 1.00 -4.39 28.00
C ARG A 291 0.45 -5.73 28.45
N SER A 292 -0.78 -5.78 28.94
CA SER A 292 -1.43 -7.02 29.36
C SER A 292 -1.85 -7.92 28.17
N LEU A 293 -2.07 -7.35 26.98
CA LEU A 293 -2.43 -8.09 25.78
C LEU A 293 -1.21 -8.74 25.08
N SER A 294 -0.02 -8.20 25.29
CA SER A 294 1.21 -8.69 24.64
C SER A 294 1.93 -9.81 25.38
N SER A 295 1.56 -10.10 26.64
CA SER A 295 2.21 -11.13 27.47
C SER A 295 1.61 -12.53 27.32
N GLY A 296 0.56 -12.70 26.53
CA GLY A 296 -0.21 -13.95 26.46
C GLY A 296 0.08 -14.87 25.27
N GLN A 297 0.54 -14.39 24.14
CA GLN A 297 0.91 -15.25 22.99
C GLN A 297 1.89 -14.56 22.07
N SER A 298 3.10 -15.09 22.00
CA SER A 298 4.01 -14.87 20.88
C SER A 298 3.34 -15.49 19.65
N LEU A 299 2.66 -14.66 18.85
CA LEU A 299 2.21 -15.08 17.51
C LEU A 299 3.46 -15.14 16.64
N ASP A 300 3.87 -16.36 16.35
CA ASP A 300 4.89 -16.69 15.36
C ASP A 300 4.48 -16.05 14.02
N ALA A 301 5.07 -14.90 13.69
CA ALA A 301 4.78 -14.12 12.50
C ALA A 301 5.46 -14.76 11.27
N GLY A 302 4.96 -15.93 10.87
CA GLY A 302 5.36 -16.65 9.68
C GLY A 302 4.31 -16.61 8.57
N SER A 303 3.73 -15.43 8.29
CA SER A 303 2.99 -15.23 7.04
C SER A 303 2.83 -13.73 6.77
N THR A 304 3.70 -13.19 5.96
CA THR A 304 3.58 -11.85 5.39
C THR A 304 2.45 -11.84 4.37
N ALA A 305 1.21 -11.75 4.82
CA ALA A 305 0.11 -11.31 3.97
C ALA A 305 0.21 -9.79 3.83
N SER A 306 0.62 -9.36 2.66
CA SER A 306 0.69 -7.95 2.25
C SER A 306 -0.73 -7.37 2.17
N PHE A 307 -1.18 -6.75 3.25
CA PHE A 307 -2.28 -5.80 3.22
C PHE A 307 -1.69 -4.39 3.03
N ALA A 308 -1.49 -4.00 1.79
CA ALA A 308 -1.22 -2.61 1.41
C ALA A 308 -1.83 -2.35 0.02
#